data_c2a2be1817fa76afd016dceb182e50e6
#
_entry.id   c2a2be1817fa76afd016dceb182e50e6
#
_cell.length_a   1.000
_cell.length_b   1.000
_cell.length_c   1.000
_cell.angle_alpha   90.00
_cell.angle_beta   90.00
_cell.angle_gamma   90.00
#
_symmetry.space_group_name_H-M   'P 1'
#
loop_
_entity.id
_entity.type
_entity.pdbx_description
1 polymer ?
#
loop_
_entity_poly.entity_id
_entity_poly.type
_entity_poly.pdbx_seq_one_letter_code
_entity_poly.pdbx_strand_id
1 'polypeptide(L)'
;GNVVAPNKPARNGRAVSKTLPLSRYTVREIKAPANYSINPTVMTAYLEFNGQIVTFEVQNTSVSTGVSIKKTGPVQAVPGQPIRYVFSQIKNSSNVALDSFYWRDQLPAQVTLGKIVTGSYNQPLSYKVVYKTNLSGDYRTLADNLSTSKVYVLDARPAVLGLAANERVTEVMFVFGNVKAGFAQVETPYIYATARSGLANNSGIVNVADVGGLYNGQWIQAVSRWLTTVYTKTTVKRPKTGY
;
A
#
# COMPACT_ATOMS: atom_id res chain seq x y z
N GLY A 1 9.73 25.67 -27.61
CA GLY A 1 10.94 26.41 -27.23
C GLY A 1 12.15 25.51 -27.41
N ASN A 2 13.19 26.04 -28.08
CA ASN A 2 14.41 25.29 -28.27
C ASN A 2 15.10 25.02 -26.94
N VAL A 3 15.43 23.76 -26.67
CA VAL A 3 16.24 23.39 -25.50
C VAL A 3 17.67 23.81 -25.79
N VAL A 4 18.15 24.83 -25.12
CA VAL A 4 19.56 25.19 -25.11
C VAL A 4 20.28 24.20 -24.20
N ALA A 5 21.24 23.47 -24.76
CA ALA A 5 21.88 22.27 -24.25
C ALA A 5 22.12 22.23 -22.74
N PRO A 6 21.97 21.05 -22.09
CA PRO A 6 22.26 20.89 -20.67
C PRO A 6 23.75 21.12 -20.43
N ASN A 7 24.07 21.96 -19.45
CA ASN A 7 25.42 22.09 -18.96
C ASN A 7 25.77 20.92 -18.07
N LYS A 8 26.96 20.38 -18.24
CA LYS A 8 27.52 19.42 -17.29
C LYS A 8 27.71 20.13 -15.94
N PRO A 9 27.24 19.58 -14.81
CA PRO A 9 27.52 20.17 -13.53
C PRO A 9 29.03 20.17 -13.29
N ALA A 10 29.55 21.32 -12.87
CA ALA A 10 30.91 21.40 -12.37
C ALA A 10 31.02 20.66 -11.04
N ARG A 11 32.23 20.25 -10.62
CA ARG A 11 32.51 19.40 -9.47
C ARG A 11 31.91 19.84 -8.12
N ASN A 12 31.38 21.04 -7.99
CA ASN A 12 30.87 21.63 -6.74
C ASN A 12 29.37 21.98 -6.81
N GLY A 13 28.58 21.26 -7.61
CA GLY A 13 27.14 21.54 -7.74
C GLY A 13 26.84 22.82 -8.53
N ARG A 14 27.82 23.43 -9.16
CA ARG A 14 27.68 24.65 -9.95
C ARG A 14 27.72 24.30 -11.44
N ALA A 15 26.78 24.81 -12.21
CA ALA A 15 26.76 24.70 -13.67
C ALA A 15 26.68 26.10 -14.27
N VAL A 16 27.37 26.31 -15.39
CA VAL A 16 27.36 27.57 -16.12
C VAL A 16 26.93 27.31 -17.56
N SER A 17 25.99 28.10 -18.09
CA SER A 17 25.59 28.01 -19.48
C SER A 17 26.70 28.51 -20.43
N LYS A 18 26.68 28.06 -21.68
CA LYS A 18 27.37 28.76 -22.75
C LYS A 18 26.80 30.18 -22.88
N THR A 19 27.51 31.07 -23.55
CA THR A 19 26.99 32.39 -23.93
C THR A 19 25.66 32.22 -24.67
N LEU A 20 24.63 32.92 -24.21
CA LEU A 20 23.29 32.88 -24.78
C LEU A 20 22.94 34.23 -25.39
N PRO A 21 22.18 34.28 -26.50
CA PRO A 21 21.64 35.54 -27.04
C PRO A 21 20.77 36.26 -26.01
N LEU A 22 20.63 37.59 -26.20
CA LEU A 22 19.72 38.36 -25.35
C LEU A 22 18.29 37.90 -25.56
N SER A 23 17.63 37.45 -24.52
CA SER A 23 16.27 36.92 -24.56
C SER A 23 15.77 36.52 -23.18
N ARG A 24 14.51 36.07 -23.10
CA ARG A 24 13.93 35.41 -21.95
C ARG A 24 14.20 33.91 -22.01
N TYR A 25 14.68 33.33 -20.91
CA TYR A 25 14.96 31.91 -20.75
C TYR A 25 14.17 31.32 -19.57
N THR A 26 13.83 30.05 -19.65
CA THR A 26 13.36 29.26 -18.54
C THR A 26 14.42 28.20 -18.18
N VAL A 27 14.66 28.04 -16.88
CA VAL A 27 15.61 27.07 -16.33
C VAL A 27 14.85 26.11 -15.44
N ARG A 28 15.06 24.82 -15.65
CA ARG A 28 14.49 23.76 -14.82
C ARG A 28 15.51 22.66 -14.61
N GLU A 29 15.43 22.00 -13.47
CA GLU A 29 16.19 20.80 -13.22
C GLU A 29 15.56 19.62 -14.00
N ILE A 30 16.38 18.87 -14.70
CA ILE A 30 15.96 17.68 -15.47
C ILE A 30 16.47 16.38 -14.84
N LYS A 31 17.41 16.46 -13.91
CA LYS A 31 17.97 15.31 -13.18
C LYS A 31 18.53 15.78 -11.85
N ALA A 32 18.07 15.20 -10.77
CA ALA A 32 18.62 15.42 -9.44
C ALA A 32 19.87 14.55 -9.19
N PRO A 33 20.71 14.90 -8.23
CA PRO A 33 21.74 14.01 -7.70
C PRO A 33 21.14 12.71 -7.15
N ALA A 34 21.99 11.68 -7.02
CA ALA A 34 21.56 10.42 -6.38
C ALA A 34 21.02 10.69 -4.99
N ASN A 35 19.91 10.03 -4.62
CA ASN A 35 19.21 10.17 -3.34
C ASN A 35 18.54 11.54 -3.08
N TYR A 36 18.35 12.34 -4.13
CA TYR A 36 17.58 13.58 -4.08
C TYR A 36 16.45 13.56 -5.09
N SER A 37 15.35 14.24 -4.76
CA SER A 37 14.23 14.47 -5.68
C SER A 37 14.51 15.67 -6.55
N ILE A 38 14.02 15.65 -7.81
CA ILE A 38 14.07 16.81 -8.72
C ILE A 38 13.29 17.96 -8.08
N ASN A 39 13.89 19.16 -8.11
CA ASN A 39 13.17 20.38 -7.78
C ASN A 39 12.29 20.78 -8.97
N PRO A 40 10.94 20.78 -8.82
CA PRO A 40 10.03 21.06 -9.93
C PRO A 40 9.94 22.55 -10.30
N THR A 41 10.62 23.41 -9.56
CA THR A 41 10.55 24.87 -9.78
C THR A 41 11.11 25.24 -11.14
N VAL A 42 10.33 25.99 -11.91
CA VAL A 42 10.77 26.60 -13.18
C VAL A 42 11.16 28.05 -12.87
N MET A 43 12.42 28.38 -13.11
CA MET A 43 12.98 29.71 -12.92
C MET A 43 13.02 30.45 -14.26
N THR A 44 12.92 31.77 -14.24
CA THR A 44 13.00 32.62 -15.44
C THR A 44 14.19 33.55 -15.35
N ALA A 45 14.98 33.61 -16.42
CA ALA A 45 16.06 34.56 -16.61
C ALA A 45 15.74 35.47 -17.77
N TYR A 46 16.05 36.76 -17.63
CA TYR A 46 16.06 37.75 -18.71
C TYR A 46 17.49 38.21 -18.93
N LEU A 47 17.99 37.99 -20.16
CA LEU A 47 19.30 38.51 -20.57
C LEU A 47 19.04 39.74 -21.43
N GLU A 48 19.35 40.92 -20.90
CA GLU A 48 19.00 42.22 -21.49
C GLU A 48 20.21 42.97 -22.03
N PHE A 49 21.44 42.62 -21.61
CA PHE A 49 22.67 43.22 -22.08
C PHE A 49 23.83 42.22 -22.12
N ASN A 50 24.81 42.51 -22.97
CA ASN A 50 25.99 41.67 -23.15
C ASN A 50 26.82 41.58 -21.86
N GLY A 51 27.25 40.36 -21.50
CA GLY A 51 28.04 40.12 -20.30
C GLY A 51 27.21 39.93 -19.03
N GLN A 52 25.87 40.00 -19.11
CA GLN A 52 24.98 39.74 -17.95
C GLN A 52 25.10 38.29 -17.50
N ILE A 53 25.17 38.10 -16.17
CA ILE A 53 25.12 36.79 -15.50
C ILE A 53 23.93 36.76 -14.58
N VAL A 54 23.06 35.74 -14.75
CA VAL A 54 21.95 35.45 -13.84
C VAL A 54 22.26 34.16 -13.10
N THR A 55 22.24 34.19 -11.79
CA THR A 55 22.53 33.02 -10.95
C THR A 55 21.24 32.56 -10.26
N PHE A 56 21.01 31.25 -10.24
CA PHE A 56 19.95 30.59 -9.50
C PHE A 56 20.54 29.61 -8.51
N GLU A 57 19.97 29.53 -7.32
CA GLU A 57 20.23 28.46 -6.37
C GLU A 57 19.08 27.46 -6.40
N VAL A 58 19.42 26.19 -6.59
CA VAL A 58 18.45 25.08 -6.63
C VAL A 58 18.74 24.16 -5.44
N GLN A 59 17.78 24.08 -4.54
CA GLN A 59 17.86 23.15 -3.40
C GLN A 59 17.06 21.90 -3.72
N ASN A 60 17.70 20.75 -3.59
CA ASN A 60 17.07 19.43 -3.74
C ASN A 60 16.73 18.84 -2.38
N THR A 61 15.60 18.16 -2.31
CA THR A 61 15.18 17.46 -1.09
C THR A 61 15.72 16.03 -1.12
N SER A 62 16.35 15.59 -0.04
CA SER A 62 16.79 14.20 0.10
C SER A 62 15.59 13.25 0.07
N VAL A 63 15.72 12.13 -0.63
CA VAL A 63 14.70 11.09 -0.70
C VAL A 63 14.68 10.32 0.62
N SER A 64 13.47 10.20 1.19
CA SER A 64 13.17 9.33 2.31
C SER A 64 12.03 8.41 1.91
N THR A 65 12.24 7.11 1.99
CA THR A 65 11.24 6.10 1.62
C THR A 65 10.74 5.35 2.83
N GLY A 66 9.45 5.02 2.83
CA GLY A 66 8.81 4.22 3.86
C GLY A 66 7.35 3.94 3.54
N VAL A 67 6.87 2.85 4.07
CA VAL A 67 5.45 2.47 4.05
C VAL A 67 5.07 1.92 5.41
N SER A 68 3.80 1.95 5.75
CA SER A 68 3.33 1.35 7.00
C SER A 68 1.98 0.67 6.85
N ILE A 69 1.76 -0.34 7.68
CA ILE A 69 0.49 -1.01 7.92
C ILE A 69 0.47 -1.52 9.36
N LYS A 70 -0.68 -1.45 10.02
CA LYS A 70 -0.92 -2.08 11.32
C LYS A 70 -2.15 -2.96 11.24
N LYS A 71 -1.99 -4.23 11.59
CA LYS A 71 -3.05 -5.22 11.67
C LYS A 71 -3.41 -5.49 13.12
N THR A 72 -4.72 -5.57 13.41
CA THR A 72 -5.26 -6.00 14.69
C THR A 72 -6.46 -6.92 14.48
N GLY A 73 -6.87 -7.61 15.54
CA GLY A 73 -8.02 -8.51 15.54
C GLY A 73 -8.44 -8.89 16.97
N PRO A 74 -9.34 -9.84 17.16
CA PRO A 74 -9.68 -10.35 18.47
C PRO A 74 -8.50 -11.15 19.05
N VAL A 75 -8.34 -11.08 20.36
CA VAL A 75 -7.33 -11.88 21.09
C VAL A 75 -7.72 -13.36 21.11
N GLN A 76 -9.02 -13.63 21.14
CA GLN A 76 -9.57 -14.99 21.16
C GLN A 76 -10.63 -15.17 20.07
N ALA A 77 -10.75 -16.41 19.57
CA ALA A 77 -11.79 -16.82 18.62
C ALA A 77 -12.38 -18.18 19.01
N VAL A 78 -13.68 -18.33 18.82
CA VAL A 78 -14.37 -19.59 18.96
C VAL A 78 -14.55 -20.23 17.59
N PRO A 79 -14.26 -21.55 17.41
CA PRO A 79 -14.49 -22.24 16.16
C PRO A 79 -15.93 -22.05 15.65
N GLY A 80 -16.09 -21.77 14.36
CA GLY A 80 -17.36 -21.47 13.72
C GLY A 80 -17.86 -20.03 13.91
N GLN A 81 -17.14 -19.18 14.66
CA GLN A 81 -17.55 -17.80 14.91
C GLN A 81 -16.76 -16.79 14.06
N PRO A 82 -17.37 -15.60 13.78
CA PRO A 82 -16.73 -14.55 13.01
C PRO A 82 -15.48 -13.98 13.72
N ILE A 83 -14.47 -13.68 12.90
CA ILE A 83 -13.28 -12.92 13.26
C ILE A 83 -13.28 -11.66 12.41
N ARG A 84 -13.08 -10.49 13.03
CA ARG A 84 -12.89 -9.22 12.34
C ARG A 84 -11.44 -8.77 12.46
N TYR A 85 -10.72 -8.77 11.35
CA TYR A 85 -9.40 -8.16 11.25
C TYR A 85 -9.53 -6.69 10.82
N VAL A 86 -8.72 -5.84 11.45
CA VAL A 86 -8.69 -4.38 11.25
C VAL A 86 -7.34 -3.99 10.70
N PHE A 87 -7.32 -3.17 9.64
CA PHE A 87 -6.10 -2.69 9.01
C PHE A 87 -6.02 -1.18 9.16
N SER A 88 -5.01 -0.70 9.85
CA SER A 88 -4.81 0.72 10.13
C SER A 88 -3.41 1.16 9.75
N GLN A 89 -3.19 2.47 9.71
CA GLN A 89 -1.90 3.06 9.37
C GLN A 89 -1.37 2.65 7.98
N ILE A 90 -2.29 2.35 7.03
CA ILE A 90 -1.91 2.05 5.66
C ILE A 90 -1.52 3.37 4.99
N LYS A 91 -0.23 3.53 4.68
CA LYS A 91 0.25 4.76 4.06
C LYS A 91 1.59 4.60 3.33
N ASN A 92 1.79 5.47 2.35
CA ASN A 92 3.09 5.85 1.82
C ASN A 92 3.65 6.98 2.71
N SER A 93 4.59 6.66 3.59
CA SER A 93 5.29 7.64 4.44
C SER A 93 6.54 8.23 3.78
N SER A 94 6.80 7.87 2.53
CA SER A 94 7.87 8.47 1.73
C SER A 94 7.55 9.92 1.38
N ASN A 95 8.58 10.72 1.14
CA ASN A 95 8.44 12.05 0.52
C ASN A 95 8.45 12.01 -1.01
N VAL A 96 8.33 10.82 -1.59
CA VAL A 96 8.25 10.55 -3.04
C VAL A 96 7.04 9.67 -3.36
N ALA A 97 6.62 9.69 -4.63
CA ALA A 97 5.62 8.75 -5.12
C ALA A 97 6.18 7.33 -5.15
N LEU A 98 5.29 6.35 -4.95
CA LEU A 98 5.60 4.92 -5.10
C LEU A 98 4.74 4.34 -6.22
N ASP A 99 5.36 3.56 -7.09
CA ASP A 99 4.67 2.77 -8.11
C ASP A 99 4.24 1.42 -7.55
N SER A 100 3.26 0.78 -8.18
CA SER A 100 2.76 -0.55 -7.82
C SER A 100 2.39 -0.69 -6.34
N PHE A 101 1.88 0.39 -5.74
CA PHE A 101 1.49 0.40 -4.34
C PHE A 101 0.33 -0.56 -4.09
N TYR A 102 0.46 -1.38 -3.06
CA TYR A 102 -0.54 -2.34 -2.62
C TYR A 102 -0.53 -2.49 -1.10
N TRP A 103 -1.61 -3.03 -0.55
CA TRP A 103 -1.58 -3.74 0.73
C TRP A 103 -2.31 -5.08 0.58
N ARG A 104 -1.93 -6.06 1.41
CA ARG A 104 -2.36 -7.45 1.27
C ARG A 104 -2.57 -8.09 2.62
N ASP A 105 -3.60 -8.94 2.72
CA ASP A 105 -3.86 -9.84 3.84
C ASP A 105 -3.62 -11.29 3.41
N GLN A 106 -2.76 -11.99 4.13
CA GLN A 106 -2.44 -13.41 3.91
C GLN A 106 -3.26 -14.25 4.90
N LEU A 107 -4.39 -14.74 4.44
CA LEU A 107 -5.34 -15.49 5.26
C LEU A 107 -4.79 -16.88 5.63
N PRO A 108 -4.68 -17.21 6.93
CA PRO A 108 -4.22 -18.52 7.36
C PRO A 108 -5.27 -19.62 7.08
N ALA A 109 -4.80 -20.88 7.05
CA ALA A 109 -5.66 -22.03 6.74
C ALA A 109 -6.80 -22.25 7.75
N GLN A 110 -6.69 -21.68 8.94
CA GLN A 110 -7.65 -21.80 10.04
C GLN A 110 -8.90 -20.92 9.88
N VAL A 111 -8.94 -20.03 8.88
CA VAL A 111 -10.07 -19.15 8.66
C VAL A 111 -10.65 -19.29 7.26
N THR A 112 -11.92 -18.92 7.12
CA THR A 112 -12.64 -18.82 5.85
C THR A 112 -13.05 -17.38 5.63
N LEU A 113 -12.69 -16.78 4.50
CA LEU A 113 -13.06 -15.41 4.14
C LEU A 113 -14.58 -15.27 4.01
N GLY A 114 -15.13 -14.18 4.52
CA GLY A 114 -16.54 -13.86 4.47
C GLY A 114 -16.83 -12.59 3.66
N LYS A 115 -16.48 -11.43 4.20
CA LYS A 115 -16.67 -10.13 3.53
C LYS A 115 -15.53 -9.18 3.78
N ILE A 116 -15.40 -8.19 2.92
CA ILE A 116 -14.39 -7.15 2.97
C ILE A 116 -15.09 -5.79 3.00
N VAL A 117 -14.68 -4.91 3.91
CA VAL A 117 -15.02 -3.49 3.91
C VAL A 117 -13.75 -2.75 3.53
N THR A 118 -13.80 -1.99 2.43
CA THR A 118 -12.57 -1.52 1.76
C THR A 118 -11.89 -0.33 2.43
N GLY A 119 -12.59 0.41 3.29
CA GLY A 119 -12.10 1.71 3.75
C GLY A 119 -12.07 2.76 2.64
N SER A 120 -11.51 3.92 2.94
CA SER A 120 -11.30 5.02 2.00
C SER A 120 -9.89 5.62 2.18
N TYR A 121 -9.43 6.41 1.19
CA TYR A 121 -8.07 6.91 1.12
C TYR A 121 -8.06 8.38 0.69
N ASN A 122 -7.02 9.13 1.04
CA ASN A 122 -6.93 10.57 0.92
C ASN A 122 -6.54 11.10 -0.48
N GLN A 123 -6.23 10.23 -1.44
CA GLN A 123 -5.94 10.63 -2.83
C GLN A 123 -6.99 10.07 -3.77
N PRO A 124 -7.49 10.84 -4.73
CA PRO A 124 -8.52 10.41 -5.68
C PRO A 124 -7.92 9.49 -6.75
N LEU A 125 -8.03 8.19 -6.53
CA LEU A 125 -7.52 7.13 -7.41
C LEU A 125 -8.61 6.07 -7.65
N SER A 126 -8.42 5.27 -8.69
CA SER A 126 -9.08 3.97 -8.84
C SER A 126 -8.17 2.86 -8.38
N TYR A 127 -8.74 1.81 -7.79
CA TYR A 127 -8.03 0.62 -7.36
C TYR A 127 -8.85 -0.63 -7.62
N LYS A 128 -8.22 -1.78 -7.50
CA LYS A 128 -8.88 -3.08 -7.57
C LYS A 128 -8.57 -3.93 -6.36
N VAL A 129 -9.48 -4.85 -6.05
CA VAL A 129 -9.29 -5.90 -5.05
C VAL A 129 -9.20 -7.24 -5.77
N VAL A 130 -8.12 -7.95 -5.50
CA VAL A 130 -7.85 -9.27 -6.09
C VAL A 130 -7.63 -10.29 -4.99
N TYR A 131 -7.77 -11.58 -5.31
CA TYR A 131 -7.55 -12.66 -4.36
C TYR A 131 -6.85 -13.84 -5.01
N LYS A 132 -6.16 -14.64 -4.21
CA LYS A 132 -5.62 -15.96 -4.56
C LYS A 132 -6.28 -17.05 -3.77
N THR A 133 -6.19 -18.28 -4.29
CA THR A 133 -6.64 -19.48 -3.60
C THR A 133 -5.49 -20.48 -3.40
N ASN A 134 -5.72 -21.48 -2.56
CA ASN A 134 -4.76 -22.57 -2.38
C ASN A 134 -4.61 -23.48 -3.59
N LEU A 135 -5.51 -23.40 -4.57
CA LEU A 135 -5.47 -24.22 -5.80
C LEU A 135 -4.89 -23.45 -7.00
N SER A 136 -4.66 -22.13 -6.88
CA SER A 136 -4.11 -21.33 -7.98
C SER A 136 -3.12 -20.29 -7.44
N GLY A 137 -1.94 -20.19 -8.09
CA GLY A 137 -0.97 -19.13 -7.85
C GLY A 137 -1.36 -17.78 -8.45
N ASP A 138 -2.39 -17.75 -9.32
CA ASP A 138 -2.80 -16.55 -10.02
C ASP A 138 -3.83 -15.74 -9.23
N TYR A 139 -3.77 -14.42 -9.36
CA TYR A 139 -4.78 -13.55 -8.82
C TYR A 139 -6.04 -13.52 -9.68
N ARG A 140 -7.19 -13.67 -9.02
CA ARG A 140 -8.53 -13.46 -9.60
C ARG A 140 -9.07 -12.11 -9.13
N THR A 141 -9.77 -11.38 -9.98
CA THR A 141 -10.38 -10.09 -9.62
C THR A 141 -11.64 -10.32 -8.80
N LEU A 142 -11.71 -9.71 -7.61
CA LEU A 142 -12.92 -9.65 -6.79
C LEU A 142 -13.77 -8.42 -7.16
N ALA A 143 -13.12 -7.26 -7.28
CA ALA A 143 -13.75 -6.01 -7.68
C ALA A 143 -12.72 -5.12 -8.39
N ASP A 144 -13.17 -4.35 -9.35
CA ASP A 144 -12.33 -3.46 -10.15
C ASP A 144 -12.93 -2.05 -10.21
N ASN A 145 -12.12 -1.08 -10.61
CA ASN A 145 -12.54 0.32 -10.76
C ASN A 145 -13.17 0.94 -9.51
N LEU A 146 -12.73 0.53 -8.34
CA LEU A 146 -13.20 1.08 -7.07
C LEU A 146 -12.59 2.46 -6.83
N SER A 147 -13.41 3.42 -6.41
CA SER A 147 -12.91 4.76 -6.04
C SER A 147 -12.34 4.75 -4.62
N THR A 148 -11.16 5.32 -4.43
CA THR A 148 -10.54 5.52 -3.12
C THR A 148 -11.35 6.43 -2.18
N SER A 149 -12.23 7.27 -2.71
CA SER A 149 -13.09 8.17 -1.91
C SER A 149 -14.34 7.49 -1.34
N LYS A 150 -14.57 6.22 -1.64
CA LYS A 150 -15.77 5.47 -1.25
C LYS A 150 -15.41 4.20 -0.49
N VAL A 151 -16.27 3.84 0.45
CA VAL A 151 -16.23 2.55 1.14
C VAL A 151 -17.18 1.58 0.46
N TYR A 152 -16.69 0.39 0.16
CA TYR A 152 -17.47 -0.70 -0.44
C TYR A 152 -17.52 -1.88 0.51
N VAL A 153 -18.62 -2.64 0.45
CA VAL A 153 -18.79 -3.91 1.14
C VAL A 153 -18.81 -5.00 0.08
N LEU A 154 -17.78 -5.83 0.05
CA LEU A 154 -17.61 -6.90 -0.92
C LEU A 154 -17.92 -8.24 -0.25
N ASP A 155 -18.88 -8.99 -0.80
CA ASP A 155 -19.14 -10.37 -0.38
C ASP A 155 -18.09 -11.28 -1.01
N ALA A 156 -17.28 -11.90 -0.19
CA ALA A 156 -16.17 -12.77 -0.61
C ALA A 156 -16.29 -14.19 -0.02
N ARG A 157 -17.53 -14.60 0.31
CA ARG A 157 -17.79 -15.98 0.75
C ARG A 157 -17.46 -16.99 -0.36
N PRO A 158 -16.94 -18.17 -0.02
CA PRO A 158 -16.59 -19.20 -1.00
C PRO A 158 -17.68 -19.50 -2.02
N ALA A 159 -18.94 -19.56 -1.57
CA ALA A 159 -20.09 -19.82 -2.46
C ALA A 159 -20.32 -18.69 -3.47
N VAL A 160 -20.09 -17.42 -3.08
CA VAL A 160 -20.22 -16.24 -3.97
C VAL A 160 -19.09 -16.21 -5.00
N LEU A 161 -17.88 -16.61 -4.57
CA LEU A 161 -16.70 -16.69 -5.42
C LEU A 161 -16.70 -17.94 -6.34
N GLY A 162 -17.66 -18.84 -6.19
CA GLY A 162 -17.72 -20.10 -6.96
C GLY A 162 -16.57 -21.05 -6.66
N LEU A 163 -16.04 -21.03 -5.44
CA LEU A 163 -14.92 -21.89 -5.06
C LEU A 163 -15.33 -23.33 -4.87
N ALA A 164 -14.46 -24.27 -5.27
CA ALA A 164 -14.63 -25.69 -5.03
C ALA A 164 -14.61 -26.01 -3.52
N ALA A 165 -15.11 -27.19 -3.12
CA ALA A 165 -15.24 -27.57 -1.70
C ALA A 165 -13.90 -27.58 -0.93
N ASN A 166 -12.79 -27.88 -1.60
CA ASN A 166 -11.43 -27.87 -1.05
C ASN A 166 -10.64 -26.58 -1.38
N GLU A 167 -11.28 -25.63 -2.05
CA GLU A 167 -10.67 -24.35 -2.43
C GLU A 167 -10.98 -23.30 -1.36
N ARG A 168 -9.98 -22.51 -1.01
CA ARG A 168 -10.11 -21.40 -0.05
C ARG A 168 -9.26 -20.21 -0.48
N VAL A 169 -9.70 -19.02 -0.17
CA VAL A 169 -8.90 -17.82 -0.35
C VAL A 169 -7.71 -17.84 0.60
N THR A 170 -6.53 -17.60 0.08
CA THR A 170 -5.27 -17.52 0.83
C THR A 170 -4.72 -16.10 0.93
N GLU A 171 -5.07 -15.24 -0.03
CA GLU A 171 -4.63 -13.85 -0.05
C GLU A 171 -5.74 -12.95 -0.59
N VAL A 172 -5.85 -11.76 -0.02
CA VAL A 172 -6.62 -10.63 -0.54
C VAL A 172 -5.67 -9.45 -0.70
N MET A 173 -5.63 -8.84 -1.88
CA MET A 173 -4.73 -7.72 -2.16
C MET A 173 -5.50 -6.55 -2.78
N PHE A 174 -5.23 -5.35 -2.26
CA PHE A 174 -5.72 -4.06 -2.75
C PHE A 174 -4.61 -3.44 -3.59
N VAL A 175 -4.85 -3.20 -4.87
CA VAL A 175 -3.85 -2.75 -5.84
C VAL A 175 -4.19 -1.34 -6.29
N PHE A 176 -3.36 -0.35 -5.94
CA PHE A 176 -3.58 1.07 -6.21
C PHE A 176 -2.76 1.60 -7.40
N GLY A 177 -1.66 0.92 -7.75
CA GLY A 177 -0.74 1.43 -8.77
C GLY A 177 0.14 2.57 -8.25
N ASN A 178 0.21 3.69 -8.97
CA ASN A 178 1.00 4.86 -8.54
C ASN A 178 0.25 5.65 -7.46
N VAL A 179 0.92 5.89 -6.33
CA VAL A 179 0.43 6.74 -5.25
C VAL A 179 1.45 7.85 -4.96
N LYS A 180 0.98 9.07 -4.73
CA LYS A 180 1.85 10.20 -4.38
C LYS A 180 2.37 10.08 -2.94
N ALA A 181 3.39 10.88 -2.62
CA ALA A 181 3.82 11.08 -1.24
C ALA A 181 2.63 11.42 -0.33
N GLY A 182 2.61 10.85 0.87
CA GLY A 182 1.54 11.08 1.84
C GLY A 182 0.20 10.38 1.53
N PHE A 183 0.15 9.45 0.55
CA PHE A 183 -1.02 8.58 0.40
C PHE A 183 -1.31 7.86 1.71
N ALA A 184 -2.54 7.92 2.19
CA ALA A 184 -2.92 7.30 3.46
C ALA A 184 -4.40 6.89 3.46
N GLN A 185 -4.71 5.86 4.26
CA GLN A 185 -6.10 5.55 4.58
C GLN A 185 -6.75 6.70 5.37
N VAL A 186 -8.06 6.87 5.15
CA VAL A 186 -8.96 7.75 5.90
C VAL A 186 -9.89 6.90 6.75
N GLU A 187 -10.74 6.11 6.13
CA GLU A 187 -11.60 5.15 6.83
C GLU A 187 -10.93 3.78 6.85
N THR A 188 -11.09 3.10 7.97
CA THR A 188 -10.40 1.83 8.26
C THR A 188 -10.99 0.66 7.46
N PRO A 189 -10.16 -0.10 6.72
CA PRO A 189 -10.58 -1.36 6.11
C PRO A 189 -10.75 -2.48 7.15
N TYR A 190 -11.70 -3.39 6.88
CA TYR A 190 -11.96 -4.58 7.67
C TYR A 190 -12.07 -5.82 6.80
N ILE A 191 -11.52 -6.93 7.27
CA ILE A 191 -11.77 -8.26 6.69
C ILE A 191 -12.46 -9.11 7.74
N TYR A 192 -13.65 -9.63 7.36
CA TYR A 192 -14.41 -10.55 8.17
C TYR A 192 -14.16 -11.97 7.66
N ALA A 193 -13.70 -12.82 8.55
CA ALA A 193 -13.48 -14.23 8.32
C ALA A 193 -14.21 -15.04 9.41
N THR A 194 -14.34 -16.34 9.20
CA THR A 194 -14.87 -17.26 10.19
C THR A 194 -13.78 -18.24 10.61
N ALA A 195 -13.53 -18.40 11.89
CA ALA A 195 -12.68 -19.46 12.40
C ALA A 195 -13.28 -20.82 12.02
N ARG A 196 -12.50 -21.70 11.41
CA ARG A 196 -13.02 -23.02 10.97
C ARG A 196 -13.41 -23.87 12.17
N SER A 197 -14.39 -24.75 11.96
CA SER A 197 -14.73 -25.79 12.93
C SER A 197 -13.59 -26.78 13.13
N GLY A 198 -13.50 -27.40 14.30
CA GLY A 198 -12.51 -28.45 14.59
C GLY A 198 -11.12 -27.94 14.96
N LEU A 199 -10.93 -26.63 15.12
CA LEU A 199 -9.66 -26.10 15.65
C LEU A 199 -9.46 -26.48 17.12
N ALA A 200 -8.24 -26.87 17.46
CA ALA A 200 -7.88 -27.27 18.82
C ALA A 200 -7.91 -26.07 19.78
N ASN A 201 -8.35 -26.31 21.03
CA ASN A 201 -8.26 -25.30 22.08
C ASN A 201 -6.81 -24.86 22.30
N ASN A 202 -6.62 -23.58 22.56
CA ASN A 202 -5.31 -22.92 22.73
C ASN A 202 -4.41 -22.96 21.47
N SER A 203 -4.89 -23.39 20.32
CA SER A 203 -4.14 -23.24 19.07
C SER A 203 -4.11 -21.78 18.62
N GLY A 204 -3.04 -21.36 17.93
CA GLY A 204 -2.88 -20.00 17.43
C GLY A 204 -3.33 -19.85 15.97
N ILE A 205 -4.04 -18.77 15.67
CA ILE A 205 -4.34 -18.30 14.32
C ILE A 205 -3.47 -17.07 14.06
N VAL A 206 -2.39 -17.23 13.30
CA VAL A 206 -1.50 -16.13 12.94
C VAL A 206 -1.92 -15.60 11.58
N ASN A 207 -2.37 -14.34 11.54
CA ASN A 207 -2.71 -13.67 10.29
C ASN A 207 -1.72 -12.54 10.01
N VAL A 208 -1.20 -12.50 8.77
CA VAL A 208 -0.14 -11.60 8.33
C VAL A 208 -0.68 -10.64 7.28
N ALA A 209 -0.34 -9.35 7.41
CA ALA A 209 -0.60 -8.35 6.39
C ALA A 209 0.70 -7.65 6.00
N ASP A 210 0.80 -7.23 4.76
CA ASP A 210 1.91 -6.46 4.26
C ASP A 210 1.44 -5.32 3.35
N VAL A 211 2.29 -4.33 3.20
CA VAL A 211 2.14 -3.18 2.33
C VAL A 211 3.43 -2.98 1.57
N GLY A 212 3.34 -2.56 0.32
CA GLY A 212 4.53 -2.30 -0.47
C GLY A 212 4.29 -1.33 -1.61
N GLY A 213 5.39 -0.80 -2.13
CA GLY A 213 5.45 0.04 -3.32
C GLY A 213 6.85 0.05 -3.89
N LEU A 214 6.99 0.45 -5.14
CA LEU A 214 8.26 0.53 -5.87
C LEU A 214 8.75 1.97 -5.92
N TYR A 215 10.02 2.18 -5.60
CA TYR A 215 10.75 3.41 -5.89
C TYR A 215 12.04 3.06 -6.64
N ASN A 216 12.21 3.62 -7.83
CA ASN A 216 13.38 3.35 -8.69
C ASN A 216 13.67 1.84 -8.85
N GLY A 217 12.63 1.01 -9.02
CA GLY A 217 12.75 -0.44 -9.19
C GLY A 217 13.04 -1.23 -7.92
N GLN A 218 13.11 -0.58 -6.75
CA GLN A 218 13.30 -1.24 -5.45
C GLN A 218 11.99 -1.28 -4.66
N TRP A 219 11.69 -2.43 -4.07
CA TRP A 219 10.55 -2.61 -3.19
C TRP A 219 10.79 -1.97 -1.82
N ILE A 220 9.85 -1.12 -1.40
CA ILE A 220 9.74 -0.59 -0.05
C ILE A 220 8.57 -1.32 0.59
N GLN A 221 8.78 -2.05 1.67
CA GLN A 221 7.77 -2.95 2.25
C GLN A 221 7.73 -2.85 3.78
N ALA A 222 6.54 -3.14 4.34
CA ALA A 222 6.33 -3.31 5.77
C ALA A 222 5.33 -4.44 6.02
N VAL A 223 5.48 -5.11 7.16
CA VAL A 223 4.68 -6.29 7.55
C VAL A 223 4.09 -6.07 8.93
N SER A 224 2.85 -6.51 9.13
CA SER A 224 2.18 -6.54 10.42
C SER A 224 1.51 -7.90 10.63
N ARG A 225 1.55 -8.40 11.87
CA ARG A 225 1.00 -9.72 12.25
C ARG A 225 0.05 -9.59 13.42
N TRP A 226 -0.93 -10.48 13.45
CA TRP A 226 -1.84 -10.60 14.60
C TRP A 226 -2.02 -12.06 14.96
N LEU A 227 -1.94 -12.37 16.26
CA LEU A 227 -2.20 -13.70 16.83
C LEU A 227 -3.57 -13.69 17.52
N THR A 228 -4.44 -14.60 17.11
CA THR A 228 -5.69 -14.91 17.79
C THR A 228 -5.60 -16.33 18.38
N THR A 229 -5.90 -16.49 19.65
CA THR A 229 -5.90 -17.80 20.30
C THR A 229 -7.29 -18.44 20.19
N VAL A 230 -7.34 -19.70 19.79
CA VAL A 230 -8.59 -20.46 19.72
C VAL A 230 -9.04 -20.84 21.12
N TYR A 231 -10.30 -20.56 21.43
CA TYR A 231 -10.95 -20.95 22.66
C TYR A 231 -12.14 -21.87 22.34
N THR A 232 -12.12 -23.10 22.88
CA THR A 232 -13.25 -24.01 22.77
C THR A 232 -13.93 -24.15 24.12
N LYS A 233 -15.25 -23.91 24.18
CA LYS A 233 -16.03 -24.17 25.42
C LYS A 233 -15.97 -25.65 25.74
N THR A 234 -15.37 -26.01 26.85
CA THR A 234 -15.46 -27.37 27.38
C THR A 234 -16.85 -27.54 28.00
N THR A 235 -17.69 -28.34 27.37
CA THR A 235 -18.97 -28.77 28.01
C THR A 235 -18.63 -29.77 29.11
N VAL A 236 -18.56 -29.32 30.34
CA VAL A 236 -18.46 -30.23 31.47
C VAL A 236 -19.81 -30.98 31.56
N LYS A 237 -19.83 -32.24 31.15
CA LYS A 237 -20.97 -33.11 31.40
C LYS A 237 -21.03 -33.28 32.94
N ARG A 238 -22.04 -32.69 33.56
CA ARG A 238 -22.30 -32.99 34.95
C ARG A 238 -22.54 -34.51 35.12
N PRO A 239 -21.93 -35.17 36.10
CA PRO A 239 -22.27 -36.56 36.38
C PRO A 239 -23.76 -36.64 36.61
N LYS A 240 -24.46 -37.58 35.98
CA LYS A 240 -25.83 -37.93 36.37
C LYS A 240 -25.73 -38.50 37.76
N THR A 241 -26.09 -37.73 38.80
CA THR A 241 -26.42 -38.28 40.11
C THR A 241 -27.69 -39.06 39.96
N GLY A 242 -27.56 -40.41 39.81
CA GLY A 242 -28.69 -41.31 39.90
C GLY A 242 -29.18 -41.36 41.34
N TYR A 243 -30.43 -41.08 41.52
CA TYR A 243 -31.25 -41.59 42.59
C TYR A 243 -32.29 -42.48 41.94
#